data_c792018b28b0bd66ce936d5b235668be
#
_entry.id   c792018b28b0bd66ce936d5b235668be
#
_cell.length_a   1.000
_cell.length_b   1.000
_cell.length_c   1.000
_cell.angle_alpha   90.00
_cell.angle_beta   90.00
_cell.angle_gamma   90.00
#
_symmetry.space_group_name_H-M   'P 1'
#
loop_
_entity.id
_entity.type
_entity.pdbx_description
1 polymer ?
#
loop_
_entity_poly.entity_id
_entity_poly.type
_entity_poly.pdbx_seq_one_letter_code
_entity_poly.pdbx_strand_id
1 'polypeptide(L)'
;FARTLIQVHYHARMGGVSVVMSRYARAFEQLRGRGPGANIVVCSPDQVRQRLPWPSVTRVDLPECAYRAFRSGASFDRVRARLRRRLEEVCDDPGHAGPICVVGHNLTLGKNLALTAAFADVARERGDVNFVSVVHDLAEEGRIDMLRRLRSVERWEPGIRRLMYPTLPNYRYVVLNRRLHRLFGAAGLDTGLLFNPVASRVTPDGGWISRDRLWEALAVTARRDGVLLDRAKPVVFYPVRILGRKNVAEAVLVACLLGGANLLVGGPGSSARDRRFMERLLTLCVRRGLPALFDVERARRRLGRDVGGGRMFPHLYHFADVCISTAVTEGFGYALYEPWAYGKAVRGRVPAGFSFQGGIDGGGLYRVLPVPIEWIDAARLERNYYRYINECFPGQWDGATFEDFREAFERTVITKGLIDFAMLDQDGQLAVLDRLAAAGNVAEPRMVRRAWGGRVPAGPEDTFDDRGRIDRNRRRVLRNLSGAAFRRAFQRQVLRGRPSRHGHHVDTGVFMKYFHTVQQIRLLQASGTAVAPGRKGRKIPA
;
A
#
# COMPACT_ATOMS: atom_id res chain seq x y z
N PHE A 1 -1.18 -18.75 25.35
CA PHE A 1 -1.56 -17.73 24.39
C PHE A 1 -3.08 -17.59 24.32
N ALA A 2 -3.57 -16.47 23.70
CA ALA A 2 -4.99 -16.20 23.60
C ALA A 2 -5.78 -17.38 23.01
N ARG A 3 -6.94 -17.64 23.59
CA ARG A 3 -7.90 -18.64 23.11
C ARG A 3 -9.02 -18.03 22.27
N THR A 4 -9.29 -16.75 22.46
CA THR A 4 -10.21 -15.98 21.65
C THR A 4 -9.46 -14.86 20.92
N LEU A 5 -9.68 -14.75 19.60
CA LEU A 5 -9.15 -13.69 18.74
C LEU A 5 -10.30 -12.84 18.21
N ILE A 6 -10.30 -11.55 18.53
CA ILE A 6 -11.25 -10.57 18.02
C ILE A 6 -10.48 -9.61 17.11
N GLN A 7 -10.82 -9.57 15.82
CA GLN A 7 -10.22 -8.65 14.86
C GLN A 7 -11.17 -7.51 14.55
N VAL A 8 -10.73 -6.27 14.74
CA VAL A 8 -11.52 -5.05 14.52
C VAL A 8 -10.97 -4.29 13.32
N HIS A 9 -11.83 -3.95 12.37
CA HIS A 9 -11.47 -3.12 11.22
C HIS A 9 -12.69 -2.35 10.70
N TYR A 10 -12.45 -1.36 9.86
CA TYR A 10 -13.50 -0.54 9.27
C TYR A 10 -14.52 -1.34 8.42
N HIS A 11 -14.03 -2.31 7.64
CA HIS A 11 -14.83 -3.14 6.73
C HIS A 11 -14.06 -4.39 6.30
N ALA A 12 -14.75 -5.40 5.78
CA ALA A 12 -14.15 -6.64 5.24
C ALA A 12 -14.06 -6.67 3.70
N ARG A 13 -14.17 -5.53 3.00
CA ARG A 13 -14.03 -5.45 1.55
C ARG A 13 -12.68 -5.98 1.08
N MET A 14 -12.66 -6.63 -0.08
CA MET A 14 -11.42 -7.16 -0.67
C MET A 14 -10.34 -6.06 -0.77
N GLY A 15 -9.19 -6.30 -0.16
CA GLY A 15 -8.07 -5.38 -0.12
C GLY A 15 -6.89 -5.94 0.66
N GLY A 16 -5.78 -5.19 0.71
CA GLY A 16 -4.56 -5.63 1.40
C GLY A 16 -4.81 -5.97 2.87
N VAL A 17 -5.52 -5.12 3.62
CA VAL A 17 -5.79 -5.33 5.04
C VAL A 17 -6.68 -6.55 5.26
N SER A 18 -7.78 -6.71 4.52
CA SER A 18 -8.68 -7.85 4.67
C SER A 18 -8.02 -9.18 4.31
N VAL A 19 -7.08 -9.19 3.36
CA VAL A 19 -6.23 -10.37 3.09
C VAL A 19 -5.35 -10.69 4.30
N VAL A 20 -4.77 -9.70 4.95
CA VAL A 20 -3.96 -9.92 6.18
C VAL A 20 -4.85 -10.43 7.30
N MET A 21 -6.01 -9.84 7.53
CA MET A 21 -6.98 -10.31 8.53
C MET A 21 -7.36 -11.78 8.31
N SER A 22 -7.64 -12.20 7.07
CA SER A 22 -7.95 -13.60 6.77
C SER A 22 -6.77 -14.54 7.05
N ARG A 23 -5.53 -14.05 6.88
CA ARG A 23 -4.31 -14.81 7.23
C ARG A 23 -4.12 -14.92 8.74
N TYR A 24 -4.46 -13.87 9.50
CA TYR A 24 -4.49 -13.92 10.97
C TYR A 24 -5.52 -14.92 11.47
N ALA A 25 -6.74 -14.86 10.94
CA ALA A 25 -7.80 -15.79 11.26
C ALA A 25 -7.38 -17.25 10.99
N ARG A 26 -6.81 -17.53 9.82
CA ARG A 26 -6.32 -18.87 9.45
C ARG A 26 -5.15 -19.33 10.33
N ALA A 27 -4.22 -18.44 10.63
CA ALA A 27 -3.09 -18.77 11.51
C ALA A 27 -3.56 -19.07 12.94
N PHE A 28 -4.54 -18.31 13.43
CA PHE A 28 -5.15 -18.53 14.73
C PHE A 28 -5.85 -19.91 14.79
N GLU A 29 -6.69 -20.24 13.79
CA GLU A 29 -7.36 -21.54 13.71
C GLU A 29 -6.37 -22.71 13.73
N GLN A 30 -5.27 -22.59 12.98
CA GLN A 30 -4.23 -23.62 12.92
C GLN A 30 -3.45 -23.77 14.24
N LEU A 31 -3.33 -22.69 15.03
CA LEU A 31 -2.67 -22.71 16.34
C LEU A 31 -3.60 -23.18 17.45
N ARG A 32 -4.87 -22.78 17.40
CA ARG A 32 -5.90 -23.17 18.36
C ARG A 32 -6.26 -24.66 18.25
N GLY A 33 -6.26 -25.20 17.04
CA GLY A 33 -6.72 -26.56 16.76
C GLY A 33 -8.23 -26.70 17.01
N ARG A 34 -8.64 -27.84 17.58
CA ARG A 34 -10.04 -28.12 17.97
C ARG A 34 -10.39 -27.67 19.39
N GLY A 35 -9.48 -26.95 20.08
CA GLY A 35 -9.71 -26.45 21.43
C GLY A 35 -10.80 -25.36 21.50
N PRO A 36 -11.32 -25.09 22.71
CA PRO A 36 -12.31 -24.03 22.91
C PRO A 36 -11.74 -22.65 22.56
N GLY A 37 -12.63 -21.70 22.23
CA GLY A 37 -12.30 -20.32 21.89
C GLY A 37 -12.94 -19.89 20.58
N ALA A 38 -12.93 -18.58 20.32
CA ALA A 38 -13.61 -17.96 19.20
C ALA A 38 -12.65 -17.19 18.29
N ASN A 39 -12.99 -17.13 17.00
CA ASN A 39 -12.32 -16.32 16.00
C ASN A 39 -13.35 -15.36 15.40
N ILE A 40 -13.26 -14.09 15.76
CA ILE A 40 -14.30 -13.10 15.53
C ILE A 40 -13.76 -11.97 14.68
N VAL A 41 -14.60 -11.43 13.80
CA VAL A 41 -14.32 -10.22 13.02
C VAL A 41 -15.42 -9.21 13.23
N VAL A 42 -15.07 -8.07 13.80
CA VAL A 42 -15.93 -6.91 14.01
C VAL A 42 -15.65 -5.87 12.93
N CYS A 43 -16.64 -5.56 12.12
CA CYS A 43 -16.50 -4.58 11.04
C CYS A 43 -17.86 -4.06 10.57
N SER A 44 -17.85 -3.02 9.75
CA SER A 44 -19.07 -2.58 9.05
C SER A 44 -19.58 -3.66 8.07
N PRO A 45 -20.91 -3.85 7.96
CA PRO A 45 -21.49 -4.74 6.96
C PRO A 45 -21.08 -4.29 5.55
N ASP A 46 -20.66 -5.25 4.74
CA ASP A 46 -20.27 -4.96 3.37
C ASP A 46 -21.46 -5.07 2.43
N GLN A 47 -21.68 -4.05 1.63
CA GLN A 47 -22.66 -4.08 0.53
C GLN A 47 -22.18 -4.93 -0.67
N VAL A 48 -20.94 -5.41 -0.64
CA VAL A 48 -20.33 -6.16 -1.75
C VAL A 48 -20.37 -7.66 -1.46
N ARG A 49 -21.04 -8.41 -2.35
CA ARG A 49 -21.22 -9.88 -2.31
C ARG A 49 -19.93 -10.72 -2.44
N GLN A 50 -18.75 -10.14 -2.52
CA GLN A 50 -17.49 -10.89 -2.58
C GLN A 50 -17.10 -11.41 -1.20
N ARG A 51 -17.40 -12.68 -0.96
CA ARG A 51 -16.91 -13.39 0.23
C ARG A 51 -15.40 -13.60 0.10
N LEU A 52 -14.63 -13.02 1.01
CA LEU A 52 -13.27 -13.49 1.24
C LEU A 52 -13.34 -14.97 1.67
N PRO A 53 -12.39 -15.80 1.25
CA PRO A 53 -12.27 -17.17 1.78
C PRO A 53 -11.76 -17.09 3.22
N TRP A 54 -12.64 -16.65 4.11
CA TRP A 54 -12.37 -16.65 5.53
C TRP A 54 -12.47 -18.10 6.05
N PRO A 55 -11.60 -18.52 6.98
CA PRO A 55 -11.84 -19.73 7.77
C PRO A 55 -13.11 -19.55 8.62
N SER A 56 -13.48 -20.50 9.41
CA SER A 56 -14.61 -20.43 10.36
C SER A 56 -14.46 -19.21 11.28
N VAL A 57 -15.10 -18.12 10.93
CA VAL A 57 -15.03 -16.83 11.64
C VAL A 57 -16.44 -16.36 11.94
N THR A 58 -16.72 -16.05 13.18
CA THR A 58 -17.94 -15.36 13.60
C THR A 58 -17.82 -13.89 13.20
N ARG A 59 -18.76 -13.38 12.44
CA ARG A 59 -18.80 -11.98 12.03
C ARG A 59 -19.78 -11.19 12.88
N VAL A 60 -19.31 -10.08 13.42
CA VAL A 60 -20.12 -9.08 14.13
C VAL A 60 -20.20 -7.83 13.28
N ASP A 61 -21.38 -7.55 12.76
CA ASP A 61 -21.64 -6.40 11.89
C ASP A 61 -21.95 -5.16 12.72
N LEU A 62 -21.05 -4.16 12.64
CA LEU A 62 -21.19 -2.85 13.27
C LEU A 62 -21.10 -1.74 12.21
N PRO A 63 -22.24 -1.17 11.76
CA PRO A 63 -22.24 -0.11 10.74
C PRO A 63 -21.40 1.11 11.11
N GLU A 64 -21.25 1.39 12.40
CA GLU A 64 -20.47 2.49 12.94
C GLU A 64 -18.97 2.33 12.69
N CYS A 65 -18.45 1.13 12.40
CA CYS A 65 -17.05 0.91 12.04
C CYS A 65 -16.68 1.54 10.70
N ALA A 66 -17.64 1.78 9.79
CA ALA A 66 -17.38 2.31 8.45
C ALA A 66 -16.54 3.60 8.45
N TYR A 67 -15.87 3.88 7.34
CA TYR A 67 -15.16 5.15 7.14
C TYR A 67 -16.09 6.33 7.39
N ARG A 68 -15.68 7.23 8.28
CA ARG A 68 -16.50 8.37 8.69
C ARG A 68 -15.65 9.61 8.94
N ALA A 69 -16.14 10.75 8.48
CA ALA A 69 -15.68 12.07 8.89
C ALA A 69 -16.73 12.67 9.84
N PHE A 70 -16.27 13.37 10.85
CA PHE A 70 -17.13 14.02 11.84
C PHE A 70 -17.16 15.53 11.59
N ARG A 71 -18.33 16.14 11.81
CA ARG A 71 -18.55 17.58 11.65
C ARG A 71 -18.76 18.29 13.01
N SER A 72 -18.97 17.52 14.09
CA SER A 72 -19.13 18.04 15.45
C SER A 72 -18.66 17.03 16.48
N GLY A 73 -18.27 17.52 17.68
CA GLY A 73 -17.92 16.71 18.83
C GLY A 73 -19.07 15.81 19.26
N ALA A 74 -20.30 16.32 19.37
CA ALA A 74 -21.47 15.54 19.75
C ALA A 74 -21.75 14.34 18.83
N SER A 75 -21.48 14.47 17.52
CA SER A 75 -21.60 13.34 16.58
C SER A 75 -20.46 12.33 16.75
N PHE A 76 -19.26 12.80 17.05
CA PHE A 76 -18.11 11.96 17.36
C PHE A 76 -18.36 11.15 18.64
N ASP A 77 -18.75 11.81 19.72
CA ASP A 77 -18.96 11.20 21.04
C ASP A 77 -20.06 10.15 21.03
N ARG A 78 -21.18 10.40 20.34
CA ARG A 78 -22.25 9.39 20.19
C ARG A 78 -21.76 8.13 19.48
N VAL A 79 -20.97 8.27 18.44
CA VAL A 79 -20.44 7.12 17.70
C VAL A 79 -19.36 6.40 18.51
N ARG A 80 -18.48 7.15 19.20
CA ARG A 80 -17.47 6.60 20.12
C ARG A 80 -18.12 5.79 21.24
N ALA A 81 -19.12 6.35 21.92
CA ALA A 81 -19.82 5.67 23.00
C ALA A 81 -20.53 4.38 22.54
N ARG A 82 -21.20 4.41 21.36
CA ARG A 82 -21.84 3.23 20.80
C ARG A 82 -20.82 2.14 20.43
N LEU A 83 -19.72 2.51 19.78
CA LEU A 83 -18.66 1.58 19.41
C LEU A 83 -17.98 0.99 20.65
N ARG A 84 -17.70 1.81 21.68
CA ARG A 84 -17.15 1.35 22.95
C ARG A 84 -18.03 0.27 23.56
N ARG A 85 -19.32 0.56 23.81
CA ARG A 85 -20.27 -0.41 24.39
C ARG A 85 -20.34 -1.70 23.59
N ARG A 86 -20.40 -1.61 22.25
CA ARG A 86 -20.48 -2.81 21.40
C ARG A 86 -19.18 -3.64 21.41
N LEU A 87 -18.02 -3.00 21.53
CA LEU A 87 -16.75 -3.70 21.67
C LEU A 87 -16.62 -4.38 23.04
N GLU A 88 -17.13 -3.75 24.11
CA GLU A 88 -17.24 -4.34 25.45
C GLU A 88 -18.15 -5.58 25.42
N GLU A 89 -19.36 -5.47 24.86
CA GLU A 89 -20.29 -6.59 24.70
C GLU A 89 -19.64 -7.78 23.94
N VAL A 90 -18.86 -7.50 22.90
CA VAL A 90 -18.14 -8.55 22.18
C VAL A 90 -17.03 -9.18 23.03
N CYS A 91 -16.37 -8.43 23.90
CA CYS A 91 -15.37 -8.97 24.82
C CYS A 91 -16.00 -9.80 25.97
N ASP A 92 -17.21 -9.44 26.39
CA ASP A 92 -17.93 -10.06 27.50
C ASP A 92 -18.82 -11.25 27.09
N ASP A 93 -18.84 -11.61 25.81
CA ASP A 93 -19.65 -12.74 25.34
C ASP A 93 -19.23 -14.05 26.05
N PRO A 94 -20.16 -14.68 26.79
CA PRO A 94 -19.86 -15.89 27.58
C PRO A 94 -19.46 -17.09 26.72
N GLY A 95 -19.71 -17.05 25.41
CA GLY A 95 -19.17 -18.04 24.46
C GLY A 95 -17.67 -17.94 24.20
N HIS A 96 -17.01 -16.90 24.74
CA HIS A 96 -15.56 -16.70 24.57
C HIS A 96 -14.80 -17.41 25.69
N ALA A 97 -13.97 -18.39 25.33
CA ALA A 97 -13.16 -19.13 26.27
C ALA A 97 -11.76 -18.55 26.42
N GLY A 98 -11.26 -18.50 27.65
CA GLY A 98 -9.87 -18.22 28.02
C GLY A 98 -9.38 -16.80 27.70
N PRO A 99 -8.06 -16.58 27.69
CA PRO A 99 -7.52 -15.24 27.43
C PRO A 99 -7.90 -14.69 26.06
N ILE A 100 -8.34 -13.43 26.03
CA ILE A 100 -8.78 -12.73 24.82
C ILE A 100 -7.65 -11.85 24.27
N CYS A 101 -7.50 -11.85 22.96
CA CYS A 101 -6.67 -10.90 22.23
C CYS A 101 -7.51 -10.13 21.21
N VAL A 102 -7.60 -8.81 21.39
CA VAL A 102 -8.30 -7.91 20.47
C VAL A 102 -7.29 -7.24 19.56
N VAL A 103 -7.45 -7.40 18.24
CA VAL A 103 -6.53 -6.91 17.23
C VAL A 103 -7.21 -5.81 16.40
N GLY A 104 -6.78 -4.57 16.57
CA GLY A 104 -7.21 -3.45 15.75
C GLY A 104 -6.35 -3.32 14.49
N HIS A 105 -6.93 -3.47 13.30
CA HIS A 105 -6.21 -3.34 12.04
C HIS A 105 -6.27 -1.93 11.49
N ASN A 106 -5.11 -1.29 11.34
CA ASN A 106 -4.93 0.00 10.67
C ASN A 106 -5.69 1.18 11.31
N LEU A 107 -5.92 1.12 12.62
CA LEU A 107 -6.64 2.18 13.35
C LEU A 107 -5.85 3.50 13.39
N THR A 108 -4.53 3.44 13.33
CA THR A 108 -3.61 4.60 13.24
C THR A 108 -3.74 5.40 11.94
N LEU A 109 -4.47 4.88 10.95
CA LEU A 109 -4.74 5.61 9.70
C LEU A 109 -5.80 6.72 9.87
N GLY A 110 -6.64 6.66 10.90
CA GLY A 110 -7.63 7.71 11.19
C GLY A 110 -8.82 7.77 10.23
N LYS A 111 -9.19 6.67 9.55
CA LYS A 111 -10.35 6.62 8.64
C LYS A 111 -11.69 6.79 9.38
N ASN A 112 -11.73 6.38 10.63
CA ASN A 112 -12.82 6.61 11.58
C ASN A 112 -12.20 6.80 12.97
N LEU A 113 -12.00 8.05 13.36
CA LEU A 113 -11.33 8.39 14.62
C LEU A 113 -12.16 8.01 15.86
N ALA A 114 -13.50 7.92 15.74
CA ALA A 114 -14.34 7.44 16.84
C ALA A 114 -14.11 5.94 17.12
N LEU A 115 -13.88 5.12 16.07
CA LEU A 115 -13.50 3.72 16.26
C LEU A 115 -12.12 3.60 16.91
N THR A 116 -11.17 4.42 16.49
CA THR A 116 -9.83 4.47 17.10
C THR A 116 -9.90 4.84 18.57
N ALA A 117 -10.68 5.86 18.92
CA ALA A 117 -10.88 6.30 20.30
C ALA A 117 -11.60 5.24 21.14
N ALA A 118 -12.70 4.67 20.66
CA ALA A 118 -13.43 3.61 21.35
C ALA A 118 -12.56 2.39 21.63
N PHE A 119 -11.72 2.00 20.68
CA PHE A 119 -10.77 0.89 20.85
C PHE A 119 -9.74 1.17 21.97
N ALA A 120 -9.27 2.42 22.07
CA ALA A 120 -8.36 2.84 23.14
C ALA A 120 -9.08 2.92 24.52
N ASP A 121 -10.35 3.34 24.53
CA ASP A 121 -11.14 3.41 25.77
C ASP A 121 -11.36 2.01 26.35
N VAL A 122 -11.83 1.06 25.52
CA VAL A 122 -12.01 -0.34 25.94
C VAL A 122 -10.69 -0.94 26.43
N ALA A 123 -9.58 -0.65 25.76
CA ALA A 123 -8.28 -1.12 26.19
C ALA A 123 -7.84 -0.56 27.56
N ARG A 124 -8.26 0.67 27.90
CA ARG A 124 -7.97 1.28 29.20
C ARG A 124 -8.78 0.65 30.33
N GLU A 125 -10.01 0.25 30.05
CA GLU A 125 -10.92 -0.30 31.04
C GLU A 125 -10.77 -1.81 31.23
N ARG A 126 -10.30 -2.50 30.19
CA ARG A 126 -10.18 -3.96 30.18
C ARG A 126 -8.72 -4.39 30.34
N GLY A 127 -8.18 -4.21 31.54
CA GLY A 127 -6.81 -4.65 31.87
C GLY A 127 -6.59 -6.18 31.76
N ASP A 128 -7.65 -6.97 31.78
CA ASP A 128 -7.70 -8.42 31.61
C ASP A 128 -7.56 -8.88 30.15
N VAL A 129 -7.77 -7.97 29.19
CA VAL A 129 -7.74 -8.24 27.73
C VAL A 129 -6.46 -7.68 27.10
N ASN A 130 -5.86 -8.44 26.19
CA ASN A 130 -4.69 -7.98 25.44
C ASN A 130 -5.11 -7.27 24.16
N PHE A 131 -4.65 -6.03 23.97
CA PHE A 131 -4.91 -5.23 22.79
C PHE A 131 -3.67 -5.11 21.91
N VAL A 132 -3.85 -5.31 20.61
CA VAL A 132 -2.77 -5.22 19.60
C VAL A 132 -3.23 -4.33 18.45
N SER A 133 -2.53 -3.23 18.21
CA SER A 133 -2.72 -2.40 17.02
C SER A 133 -1.78 -2.86 15.91
N VAL A 134 -2.33 -3.43 14.84
CA VAL A 134 -1.57 -3.81 13.64
C VAL A 134 -1.56 -2.63 12.67
N VAL A 135 -0.39 -2.03 12.53
CA VAL A 135 -0.17 -0.82 11.74
C VAL A 135 0.21 -1.18 10.31
N HIS A 136 -0.69 -0.92 9.38
CA HIS A 136 -0.45 -1.09 7.94
C HIS A 136 0.03 0.21 7.29
N ASP A 137 -0.61 1.31 7.65
CA ASP A 137 -0.32 2.67 7.19
C ASP A 137 -0.51 3.65 8.37
N LEU A 138 0.11 4.82 8.29
CA LEU A 138 -0.07 5.93 9.23
C LEU A 138 -0.80 7.10 8.58
N ALA A 139 -1.54 7.88 9.37
CA ALA A 139 -2.10 9.15 8.91
C ALA A 139 -0.99 10.12 8.49
N GLU A 140 0.11 10.11 9.23
CA GLU A 140 1.29 10.94 9.03
C GLU A 140 2.07 10.58 7.75
N GLU A 141 1.91 9.39 7.19
CA GLU A 141 2.61 8.96 5.97
C GLU A 141 1.97 9.58 4.69
N GLY A 142 2.00 10.92 4.57
CA GLY A 142 1.52 11.64 3.39
C GLY A 142 0.02 11.47 3.08
N ARG A 143 -0.78 11.22 4.10
CA ARG A 143 -2.23 11.02 3.97
C ARG A 143 -2.98 12.33 4.30
N ILE A 144 -2.90 13.34 3.42
CA ILE A 144 -3.46 14.68 3.66
C ILE A 144 -4.90 14.63 4.15
N ASP A 145 -5.76 13.87 3.49
CA ASP A 145 -7.15 13.77 3.89
C ASP A 145 -7.33 13.23 5.32
N MET A 146 -6.40 12.37 5.75
CA MET A 146 -6.40 11.84 7.11
C MET A 146 -5.89 12.87 8.11
N LEU A 147 -4.83 13.59 7.76
CA LEU A 147 -4.31 14.70 8.57
C LEU A 147 -5.34 15.82 8.73
N ARG A 148 -6.06 16.19 7.65
CA ARG A 148 -7.18 17.15 7.74
C ARG A 148 -8.29 16.67 8.68
N ARG A 149 -8.67 15.39 8.61
CA ARG A 149 -9.66 14.79 9.52
C ARG A 149 -9.18 14.81 10.96
N LEU A 150 -7.93 14.44 11.19
CA LEU A 150 -7.32 14.46 12.50
C LEU A 150 -7.37 15.88 13.10
N ARG A 151 -6.91 16.90 12.38
CA ARG A 151 -7.00 18.31 12.81
C ARG A 151 -8.44 18.78 13.06
N SER A 152 -9.38 18.33 12.22
CA SER A 152 -10.80 18.65 12.44
C SER A 152 -11.29 18.11 13.78
N VAL A 153 -10.90 16.89 14.15
CA VAL A 153 -11.29 16.27 15.42
C VAL A 153 -10.51 16.86 16.60
N GLU A 154 -9.25 17.23 16.44
CA GLU A 154 -8.43 17.87 17.49
C GLU A 154 -9.06 19.15 18.08
N ARG A 155 -9.94 19.84 17.32
CA ARG A 155 -10.64 21.05 17.80
C ARG A 155 -11.59 20.78 18.97
N TRP A 156 -12.14 19.56 19.09
CA TRP A 156 -13.06 19.18 20.15
C TRP A 156 -12.60 17.95 20.96
N GLU A 157 -11.61 17.21 20.47
CA GLU A 157 -10.94 16.14 21.18
C GLU A 157 -9.41 16.35 21.11
N PRO A 158 -8.85 17.28 21.92
CA PRO A 158 -7.40 17.59 21.88
C PRO A 158 -6.51 16.39 22.20
N GLY A 159 -7.07 15.36 22.87
CA GLY A 159 -6.38 14.11 23.21
C GLY A 159 -6.36 13.07 22.12
N ILE A 160 -6.94 13.31 20.92
CA ILE A 160 -7.12 12.28 19.89
C ILE A 160 -5.84 11.59 19.47
N ARG A 161 -4.69 12.28 19.45
CA ARG A 161 -3.40 11.66 19.13
C ARG A 161 -2.97 10.65 20.19
N ARG A 162 -3.24 10.91 21.47
CA ARG A 162 -2.99 9.96 22.56
C ARG A 162 -3.90 8.73 22.45
N LEU A 163 -5.12 8.91 21.94
CA LEU A 163 -6.06 7.82 21.67
C LEU A 163 -5.66 7.02 20.41
N MET A 164 -4.96 7.63 19.45
CA MET A 164 -4.38 6.91 18.31
C MET A 164 -3.15 6.07 18.69
N TYR A 165 -2.42 6.51 19.69
CA TYR A 165 -1.18 5.90 20.16
C TYR A 165 -1.18 5.66 21.69
N PRO A 166 -2.13 4.82 22.21
CA PRO A 166 -2.19 4.52 23.65
C PRO A 166 -0.92 3.84 24.16
N THR A 167 -0.55 4.17 25.41
CA THR A 167 0.63 3.61 26.09
C THR A 167 0.25 2.78 27.31
N LEU A 168 -0.78 1.94 27.16
CA LEU A 168 -1.30 1.10 28.23
C LEU A 168 -0.49 -0.20 28.39
N PRO A 169 -0.40 -0.78 29.61
CA PRO A 169 0.34 -2.02 29.83
C PRO A 169 -0.16 -3.22 29.02
N ASN A 170 -1.46 -3.26 28.72
CA ASN A 170 -2.13 -4.31 27.93
C ASN A 170 -2.26 -3.96 26.43
N TYR A 171 -1.63 -2.87 25.97
CA TYR A 171 -1.72 -2.38 24.59
C TYR A 171 -0.33 -2.33 23.93
N ARG A 172 -0.20 -2.90 22.76
CA ARG A 172 1.05 -2.85 21.99
C ARG A 172 0.83 -2.72 20.50
N TYR A 173 1.90 -2.41 19.79
CA TYR A 173 1.88 -2.24 18.35
C TYR A 173 2.55 -3.40 17.65
N VAL A 174 2.04 -3.74 16.46
CA VAL A 174 2.68 -4.68 15.54
C VAL A 174 2.76 -4.02 14.17
N VAL A 175 3.96 -3.94 13.64
CA VAL A 175 4.25 -3.29 12.37
C VAL A 175 4.74 -4.29 11.34
N LEU A 176 4.57 -3.97 10.04
CA LEU A 176 4.80 -4.88 8.92
C LEU A 176 6.20 -4.78 8.32
N ASN A 177 7.00 -3.79 8.73
CA ASN A 177 8.33 -3.55 8.18
C ASN A 177 9.28 -2.92 9.20
N ARG A 178 10.59 -3.06 8.94
CA ARG A 178 11.64 -2.56 9.84
C ARG A 178 11.69 -1.04 9.94
N ARG A 179 11.24 -0.32 8.90
CA ARG A 179 11.18 1.15 8.93
C ARG A 179 10.24 1.62 10.03
N LEU A 180 8.98 1.14 10.00
CA LEU A 180 8.01 1.46 11.04
C LEU A 180 8.43 0.94 12.41
N HIS A 181 9.05 -0.24 12.49
CA HIS A 181 9.57 -0.76 13.76
C HIS A 181 10.58 0.22 14.41
N ARG A 182 11.52 0.73 13.62
CA ARG A 182 12.50 1.74 14.12
C ARG A 182 11.81 3.05 14.51
N LEU A 183 10.84 3.52 13.71
CA LEU A 183 10.11 4.76 13.99
C LEU A 183 9.27 4.67 15.27
N PHE A 184 8.57 3.56 15.47
CA PHE A 184 7.79 3.32 16.69
C PHE A 184 8.71 3.21 17.91
N GLY A 185 9.85 2.53 17.79
CA GLY A 185 10.87 2.49 18.85
C GLY A 185 11.43 3.86 19.15
N ALA A 186 11.74 4.69 18.13
CA ALA A 186 12.19 6.06 18.32
C ALA A 186 11.12 6.97 18.96
N ALA A 187 9.83 6.66 18.74
CA ALA A 187 8.72 7.31 19.43
C ALA A 187 8.49 6.81 20.86
N GLY A 188 9.26 5.83 21.36
CA GLY A 188 9.07 5.24 22.68
C GLY A 188 7.94 4.21 22.78
N LEU A 189 7.43 3.72 21.66
CA LEU A 189 6.31 2.78 21.63
C LEU A 189 6.76 1.32 21.57
N ASP A 190 6.22 0.45 22.45
CA ASP A 190 6.48 -1.01 22.40
C ASP A 190 5.93 -1.60 21.12
N THR A 191 6.82 -2.17 20.29
CA THR A 191 6.50 -2.55 18.93
C THR A 191 7.04 -3.93 18.59
N GLY A 192 6.15 -4.81 18.12
CA GLY A 192 6.50 -6.09 17.52
C GLY A 192 6.65 -5.98 16.00
N LEU A 193 7.52 -6.80 15.42
CA LEU A 193 7.71 -6.90 13.97
C LEU A 193 7.09 -8.20 13.45
N LEU A 194 6.11 -8.09 12.55
CA LEU A 194 5.42 -9.23 11.95
C LEU A 194 5.27 -9.05 10.45
N PHE A 195 6.10 -9.71 9.67
CA PHE A 195 6.01 -9.69 8.22
C PHE A 195 4.79 -10.46 7.73
N ASN A 196 4.11 -9.92 6.74
CA ASN A 196 3.03 -10.63 6.09
C ASN A 196 3.55 -11.89 5.38
N PRO A 197 2.81 -13.00 5.41
CA PRO A 197 3.22 -14.19 4.69
C PRO A 197 3.00 -13.99 3.18
N VAL A 198 3.95 -14.47 2.40
CA VAL A 198 3.82 -14.63 0.95
C VAL A 198 3.16 -15.98 0.67
N ALA A 199 2.39 -16.10 -0.41
CA ALA A 199 1.69 -17.33 -0.75
C ALA A 199 2.70 -18.50 -0.92
N SER A 200 2.44 -19.61 -0.21
CA SER A 200 3.29 -20.80 -0.27
C SER A 200 2.86 -21.78 -1.37
N ARG A 201 1.60 -21.75 -1.78
CA ARG A 201 1.10 -22.52 -2.93
C ARG A 201 1.26 -21.70 -4.20
N VAL A 202 2.12 -22.16 -5.06
CA VAL A 202 2.41 -21.54 -6.36
C VAL A 202 1.44 -22.05 -7.43
N THR A 203 1.05 -23.33 -7.37
CA THR A 203 0.15 -23.94 -8.37
C THR A 203 -1.32 -23.73 -8.00
N PRO A 204 -2.16 -23.24 -8.92
CA PRO A 204 -3.60 -23.15 -8.73
C PRO A 204 -4.27 -24.52 -8.57
N ASP A 205 -5.40 -24.59 -7.87
CA ASP A 205 -6.10 -25.86 -7.61
C ASP A 205 -6.69 -26.46 -8.91
N GLY A 206 -6.75 -25.95 -10.00
CA GLY A 206 -7.16 -26.48 -11.31
C GLY A 206 -6.02 -26.66 -12.31
N GLY A 207 -4.76 -26.54 -11.86
CA GLY A 207 -3.60 -26.48 -12.75
C GLY A 207 -3.41 -25.13 -13.44
N TRP A 208 -2.51 -25.08 -14.41
CA TRP A 208 -2.19 -23.88 -15.15
C TRP A 208 -3.09 -23.71 -16.37
N ILE A 209 -3.58 -22.50 -16.60
CA ILE A 209 -4.20 -22.13 -17.87
C ILE A 209 -3.10 -22.16 -18.95
N SER A 210 -3.39 -22.69 -20.13
CA SER A 210 -2.43 -22.70 -21.24
C SER A 210 -2.03 -21.26 -21.62
N ARG A 211 -0.77 -21.11 -22.07
CA ARG A 211 -0.23 -19.80 -22.46
C ARG A 211 -1.07 -19.15 -23.58
N ASP A 212 -1.49 -19.92 -24.54
CA ASP A 212 -2.28 -19.43 -25.69
C ASP A 212 -3.65 -18.94 -25.26
N ARG A 213 -4.36 -19.70 -24.44
CA ARG A 213 -5.69 -19.34 -23.96
C ARG A 213 -5.68 -18.10 -23.08
N LEU A 214 -4.67 -17.99 -22.21
CA LEU A 214 -4.49 -16.80 -21.38
C LEU A 214 -4.16 -15.59 -22.25
N TRP A 215 -3.25 -15.76 -23.24
CA TRP A 215 -2.91 -14.71 -24.19
C TRP A 215 -4.12 -14.20 -24.96
N GLU A 216 -4.92 -15.10 -25.51
CA GLU A 216 -6.13 -14.75 -26.27
C GLU A 216 -7.10 -13.93 -25.40
N ALA A 217 -7.37 -14.37 -24.18
CA ALA A 217 -8.26 -13.66 -23.27
C ALA A 217 -7.75 -12.24 -22.95
N LEU A 218 -6.44 -12.08 -22.76
CA LEU A 218 -5.79 -10.78 -22.51
C LEU A 218 -5.83 -9.90 -23.77
N ALA A 219 -5.46 -10.43 -24.93
CA ALA A 219 -5.43 -9.70 -26.20
C ALA A 219 -6.81 -9.20 -26.63
N VAL A 220 -7.84 -10.04 -26.50
CA VAL A 220 -9.24 -9.63 -26.79
C VAL A 220 -9.72 -8.57 -25.78
N THR A 221 -9.29 -8.67 -24.51
CA THR A 221 -9.64 -7.66 -23.50
C THR A 221 -8.96 -6.32 -23.81
N ALA A 222 -7.69 -6.34 -24.20
CA ALA A 222 -6.92 -5.15 -24.58
C ALA A 222 -7.50 -4.46 -25.83
N ARG A 223 -7.84 -5.23 -26.87
CA ARG A 223 -8.45 -4.70 -28.10
C ARG A 223 -9.76 -3.94 -27.84
N ARG A 224 -10.56 -4.34 -26.87
CA ARG A 224 -11.77 -3.58 -26.46
C ARG A 224 -11.45 -2.19 -25.90
N ASP A 225 -10.27 -2.01 -25.36
CA ASP A 225 -9.78 -0.73 -24.88
C ASP A 225 -8.99 0.04 -25.95
N GLY A 226 -8.92 -0.47 -27.20
CA GLY A 226 -8.13 0.11 -28.28
C GLY A 226 -6.63 -0.17 -28.18
N VAL A 227 -6.19 -1.06 -27.28
CA VAL A 227 -4.79 -1.45 -27.08
C VAL A 227 -4.46 -2.71 -27.86
N LEU A 228 -3.34 -2.71 -28.56
CA LEU A 228 -2.79 -3.87 -29.26
C LEU A 228 -1.63 -4.44 -28.45
N LEU A 229 -1.78 -5.69 -27.98
CA LEU A 229 -0.67 -6.46 -27.40
C LEU A 229 0.08 -7.17 -28.53
N ASP A 230 1.39 -7.23 -28.41
CA ASP A 230 2.29 -7.86 -29.41
C ASP A 230 2.82 -9.18 -28.86
N ARG A 231 2.49 -10.29 -29.53
CA ARG A 231 2.87 -11.64 -29.08
C ARG A 231 4.39 -11.88 -29.14
N ALA A 232 5.09 -11.14 -29.98
CA ALA A 232 6.55 -11.25 -30.11
C ALA A 232 7.32 -10.52 -28.99
N LYS A 233 6.65 -9.65 -28.24
CA LYS A 233 7.26 -8.86 -27.18
C LYS A 233 7.11 -9.50 -25.81
N PRO A 234 8.06 -9.25 -24.88
CA PRO A 234 7.99 -9.73 -23.52
C PRO A 234 6.73 -9.26 -22.79
N VAL A 235 6.27 -10.05 -21.82
CA VAL A 235 5.15 -9.73 -20.95
C VAL A 235 5.66 -9.31 -19.59
N VAL A 236 5.33 -8.09 -19.22
CA VAL A 236 5.65 -7.46 -17.93
C VAL A 236 4.40 -7.39 -17.07
N PHE A 237 4.41 -7.97 -15.89
CA PHE A 237 3.25 -7.96 -14.99
C PHE A 237 3.46 -7.08 -13.78
N TYR A 238 2.53 -6.14 -13.54
CA TYR A 238 2.47 -5.33 -12.33
C TYR A 238 1.25 -5.73 -11.48
N PRO A 239 1.44 -6.55 -10.43
CA PRO A 239 0.36 -7.18 -9.66
C PRO A 239 -0.29 -6.22 -8.65
N VAL A 240 -0.78 -5.07 -9.10
CA VAL A 240 -1.35 -4.02 -8.24
C VAL A 240 -2.65 -3.47 -8.79
N ARG A 241 -3.43 -2.84 -7.91
CA ARG A 241 -4.50 -1.93 -8.35
C ARG A 241 -3.92 -0.56 -8.69
N ILE A 242 -4.55 0.12 -9.62
CA ILE A 242 -4.15 1.46 -10.06
C ILE A 242 -4.49 2.47 -8.97
N LEU A 243 -3.50 2.84 -8.18
CA LEU A 243 -3.57 3.82 -7.10
C LEU A 243 -2.42 4.81 -7.28
N GLY A 244 -2.59 6.07 -6.91
CA GLY A 244 -1.55 7.10 -7.06
C GLY A 244 -0.19 6.63 -6.55
N ARG A 245 -0.12 6.06 -5.33
CA ARG A 245 1.14 5.57 -4.74
C ARG A 245 1.79 4.37 -5.47
N LYS A 246 1.05 3.69 -6.33
CA LYS A 246 1.58 2.60 -7.16
C LYS A 246 2.28 3.09 -8.41
N ASN A 247 2.11 4.38 -8.74
CA ASN A 247 2.87 5.06 -9.78
C ASN A 247 2.86 4.30 -11.12
N VAL A 248 1.67 3.96 -11.60
CA VAL A 248 1.47 3.09 -12.77
C VAL A 248 1.98 3.75 -14.07
N ALA A 249 2.00 5.08 -14.14
CA ALA A 249 2.61 5.80 -15.27
C ALA A 249 4.10 5.45 -15.41
N GLU A 250 4.84 5.32 -14.30
CA GLU A 250 6.22 4.85 -14.33
C GLU A 250 6.33 3.39 -14.79
N ALA A 251 5.32 2.56 -14.51
CA ALA A 251 5.29 1.20 -15.02
C ALA A 251 5.18 1.16 -16.57
N VAL A 252 4.38 2.07 -17.14
CA VAL A 252 4.31 2.26 -18.60
C VAL A 252 5.66 2.70 -19.14
N LEU A 253 6.30 3.68 -18.50
CA LEU A 253 7.64 4.14 -18.87
C LEU A 253 8.67 2.99 -18.84
N VAL A 254 8.69 2.21 -17.76
CA VAL A 254 9.60 1.05 -17.63
C VAL A 254 9.33 0.01 -18.72
N ALA A 255 8.07 -0.28 -19.06
CA ALA A 255 7.73 -1.20 -20.13
C ALA A 255 8.22 -0.70 -21.51
N CYS A 256 8.14 0.61 -21.78
CA CYS A 256 8.76 1.22 -22.96
C CYS A 256 10.28 1.03 -22.98
N LEU A 257 10.94 1.26 -21.85
CA LEU A 257 12.40 1.08 -21.72
C LEU A 257 12.84 -0.40 -21.85
N LEU A 258 11.92 -1.34 -21.63
CA LEU A 258 12.12 -2.78 -21.83
C LEU A 258 11.77 -3.23 -23.28
N GLY A 259 12.04 -2.40 -24.26
CA GLY A 259 11.81 -2.72 -25.68
C GLY A 259 10.34 -2.66 -26.10
N GLY A 260 9.54 -1.85 -25.43
CA GLY A 260 8.09 -1.76 -25.69
C GLY A 260 7.32 -3.01 -25.27
N ALA A 261 7.71 -3.61 -24.15
CA ALA A 261 7.09 -4.81 -23.60
C ALA A 261 5.59 -4.63 -23.32
N ASN A 262 4.82 -5.73 -23.42
CA ASN A 262 3.41 -5.75 -23.05
C ASN A 262 3.25 -5.57 -21.53
N LEU A 263 2.69 -4.45 -21.09
CA LEU A 263 2.42 -4.20 -19.69
C LEU A 263 1.03 -4.72 -19.29
N LEU A 264 0.98 -5.58 -18.31
CA LEU A 264 -0.24 -6.07 -17.67
C LEU A 264 -0.37 -5.51 -16.26
N VAL A 265 -1.43 -4.77 -15.95
CA VAL A 265 -1.68 -4.19 -14.62
C VAL A 265 -2.87 -4.87 -13.96
N GLY A 266 -2.69 -5.26 -12.68
CA GLY A 266 -3.57 -6.17 -11.95
C GLY A 266 -5.03 -5.76 -11.87
N GLY A 267 -5.36 -4.53 -11.48
CA GLY A 267 -6.75 -4.15 -11.31
C GLY A 267 -7.01 -2.64 -11.31
N PRO A 268 -8.30 -2.25 -11.37
CA PRO A 268 -8.69 -0.85 -11.54
C PRO A 268 -8.43 -0.01 -10.30
N GLY A 269 -8.50 1.31 -10.48
CA GLY A 269 -8.48 2.29 -9.41
C GLY A 269 -9.71 2.19 -8.50
N SER A 270 -9.53 2.41 -7.22
CA SER A 270 -10.61 2.33 -6.23
C SER A 270 -11.37 3.63 -6.04
N SER A 271 -10.76 4.78 -6.30
CA SER A 271 -11.40 6.09 -6.22
C SER A 271 -11.79 6.63 -7.59
N ALA A 272 -12.72 7.59 -7.64
CA ALA A 272 -13.07 8.29 -8.88
C ALA A 272 -11.85 8.98 -9.51
N ARG A 273 -10.93 9.47 -8.67
CA ARG A 273 -9.68 10.08 -9.13
C ARG A 273 -8.74 9.07 -9.77
N ASP A 274 -8.53 7.91 -9.14
CA ASP A 274 -7.68 6.85 -9.71
C ASP A 274 -8.24 6.37 -11.05
N ARG A 275 -9.57 6.27 -11.16
CA ARG A 275 -10.22 5.89 -12.42
C ARG A 275 -10.02 6.94 -13.52
N ARG A 276 -10.21 8.24 -13.22
CA ARG A 276 -9.94 9.33 -14.19
C ARG A 276 -8.49 9.34 -14.66
N PHE A 277 -7.55 9.11 -13.75
CA PHE A 277 -6.14 9.01 -14.15
C PHE A 277 -5.88 7.79 -15.04
N MET A 278 -6.47 6.65 -14.72
CA MET A 278 -6.38 5.45 -15.54
C MET A 278 -6.92 5.71 -16.96
N GLU A 279 -8.07 6.38 -17.09
CA GLU A 279 -8.67 6.74 -18.37
C GLU A 279 -7.74 7.63 -19.21
N ARG A 280 -7.14 8.66 -18.59
CA ARG A 280 -6.17 9.54 -19.26
C ARG A 280 -4.91 8.79 -19.70
N LEU A 281 -4.40 7.90 -18.85
CA LEU A 281 -3.23 7.08 -19.15
C LEU A 281 -3.54 6.09 -20.28
N LEU A 282 -4.72 5.46 -20.26
CA LEU A 282 -5.19 4.59 -21.33
C LEU A 282 -5.31 5.35 -22.67
N THR A 283 -5.94 6.51 -22.67
CA THR A 283 -6.03 7.38 -23.86
C THR A 283 -4.66 7.67 -24.45
N LEU A 284 -3.68 7.98 -23.60
CA LEU A 284 -2.30 8.19 -24.03
C LEU A 284 -1.69 6.91 -24.64
N CYS A 285 -1.87 5.77 -23.98
CA CYS A 285 -1.36 4.49 -24.48
C CYS A 285 -1.94 4.13 -25.85
N VAL A 286 -3.26 4.29 -26.03
CA VAL A 286 -3.93 4.05 -27.33
C VAL A 286 -3.39 4.98 -28.41
N ARG A 287 -3.34 6.29 -28.12
CA ARG A 287 -2.84 7.31 -29.08
C ARG A 287 -1.39 7.03 -29.53
N ARG A 288 -0.57 6.52 -28.63
CA ARG A 288 0.87 6.27 -28.86
C ARG A 288 1.22 4.82 -29.19
N GLY A 289 0.22 3.95 -29.33
CA GLY A 289 0.45 2.52 -29.63
C GLY A 289 1.23 1.79 -28.54
N LEU A 290 1.10 2.21 -27.27
CA LEU A 290 1.79 1.57 -26.15
C LEU A 290 1.02 0.33 -25.67
N PRO A 291 1.62 -0.87 -25.63
CA PRO A 291 0.93 -2.11 -25.33
C PRO A 291 0.71 -2.29 -23.80
N ALA A 292 -0.25 -1.56 -23.23
CA ALA A 292 -0.55 -1.58 -21.80
C ALA A 292 -2.01 -1.92 -21.51
N LEU A 293 -2.27 -3.09 -20.93
CA LEU A 293 -3.59 -3.52 -20.48
C LEU A 293 -3.77 -3.19 -18.99
N PHE A 294 -4.70 -2.32 -18.69
CA PHE A 294 -5.13 -1.99 -17.33
C PHE A 294 -6.33 -2.85 -16.93
N ASP A 295 -6.32 -3.34 -15.65
CA ASP A 295 -7.36 -4.23 -15.11
C ASP A 295 -7.47 -5.59 -15.83
N VAL A 296 -6.42 -6.38 -15.69
CA VAL A 296 -6.36 -7.76 -16.25
C VAL A 296 -7.45 -8.68 -15.69
N GLU A 297 -8.05 -8.37 -14.53
CA GLU A 297 -9.15 -9.17 -13.96
C GLU A 297 -10.39 -9.21 -14.90
N ARG A 298 -10.54 -8.26 -15.80
CA ARG A 298 -11.61 -8.30 -16.81
C ARG A 298 -11.46 -9.48 -17.77
N ALA A 299 -10.23 -9.93 -18.06
CA ALA A 299 -9.97 -11.10 -18.89
C ALA A 299 -10.49 -12.40 -18.24
N ARG A 300 -10.61 -12.44 -16.90
CA ARG A 300 -11.15 -13.58 -16.15
C ARG A 300 -12.54 -14.03 -16.62
N ARG A 301 -13.39 -13.07 -17.01
CA ARG A 301 -14.74 -13.39 -17.49
C ARG A 301 -14.74 -14.26 -18.74
N ARG A 302 -13.67 -14.19 -19.55
CA ARG A 302 -13.49 -14.96 -20.78
C ARG A 302 -12.93 -16.35 -20.51
N LEU A 303 -12.17 -16.49 -19.43
CA LEU A 303 -11.59 -17.76 -19.02
C LEU A 303 -12.57 -18.66 -18.28
N GLY A 304 -13.70 -18.10 -17.82
CA GLY A 304 -14.80 -18.84 -17.22
C GLY A 304 -14.38 -19.75 -16.07
N ARG A 305 -14.76 -21.04 -16.17
CA ARG A 305 -14.49 -22.05 -15.15
C ARG A 305 -13.01 -22.45 -15.04
N ASP A 306 -12.17 -22.16 -16.04
CA ASP A 306 -10.76 -22.58 -16.04
C ASP A 306 -9.93 -21.86 -14.98
N VAL A 307 -10.34 -20.66 -14.57
CA VAL A 307 -9.73 -19.98 -13.42
C VAL A 307 -10.21 -20.57 -12.10
N GLY A 308 -11.21 -21.47 -12.15
CA GLY A 308 -11.89 -22.00 -10.97
C GLY A 308 -12.49 -20.88 -10.13
N GLY A 309 -12.74 -21.11 -8.84
CA GLY A 309 -13.02 -20.05 -7.87
C GLY A 309 -11.78 -19.23 -7.50
N GLY A 310 -10.63 -19.51 -8.14
CA GLY A 310 -9.30 -18.99 -7.83
C GLY A 310 -9.04 -17.57 -8.34
N ARG A 311 -7.90 -17.03 -7.94
CA ARG A 311 -7.41 -15.72 -8.38
C ARG A 311 -6.63 -15.87 -9.69
N MET A 312 -6.77 -14.89 -10.59
CA MET A 312 -6.04 -14.85 -11.85
C MET A 312 -4.52 -14.60 -11.66
N PHE A 313 -4.11 -13.95 -10.59
CA PHE A 313 -2.72 -13.54 -10.36
C PHE A 313 -1.70 -14.69 -10.39
N PRO A 314 -1.92 -15.90 -9.82
CA PRO A 314 -1.00 -17.02 -9.99
C PRO A 314 -0.69 -17.34 -11.45
N HIS A 315 -1.72 -17.39 -12.30
CA HIS A 315 -1.56 -17.64 -13.73
C HIS A 315 -0.75 -16.53 -14.41
N LEU A 316 -1.02 -15.26 -14.04
CA LEU A 316 -0.28 -14.11 -14.58
C LEU A 316 1.18 -14.08 -14.13
N TYR A 317 1.49 -14.45 -12.87
CA TYR A 317 2.88 -14.63 -12.44
C TYR A 317 3.58 -15.71 -13.25
N HIS A 318 2.92 -16.83 -13.50
CA HIS A 318 3.48 -17.92 -14.32
C HIS A 318 3.69 -17.49 -15.78
N PHE A 319 2.73 -16.77 -16.32
CA PHE A 319 2.71 -16.31 -17.72
C PHE A 319 3.73 -15.20 -18.02
N ALA A 320 3.91 -14.25 -17.12
CA ALA A 320 4.79 -13.11 -17.31
C ALA A 320 6.26 -13.52 -17.43
N ASP A 321 7.02 -12.80 -18.24
CA ASP A 321 8.48 -12.99 -18.34
C ASP A 321 9.18 -12.31 -17.15
N VAL A 322 8.68 -11.13 -16.72
CA VAL A 322 9.18 -10.40 -15.57
C VAL A 322 8.04 -9.70 -14.82
N CYS A 323 8.20 -9.48 -13.53
CA CYS A 323 7.32 -8.63 -12.74
C CYS A 323 7.97 -7.28 -12.46
N ILE A 324 7.16 -6.24 -12.36
CA ILE A 324 7.65 -4.92 -11.99
C ILE A 324 6.96 -4.37 -10.74
N SER A 325 7.64 -3.43 -10.08
CA SER A 325 7.08 -2.59 -9.04
C SER A 325 7.62 -1.16 -9.20
N THR A 326 6.72 -0.20 -9.32
CA THR A 326 7.06 1.23 -9.42
C THR A 326 6.47 2.03 -8.27
N ALA A 327 5.99 1.35 -7.23
CA ALA A 327 5.38 1.98 -6.08
C ALA A 327 6.35 2.95 -5.37
N VAL A 328 5.90 4.15 -5.06
CA VAL A 328 6.69 5.16 -4.33
C VAL A 328 6.66 4.92 -2.82
N THR A 329 5.61 4.28 -2.30
CA THR A 329 5.50 3.86 -0.91
C THR A 329 4.75 2.54 -0.78
N GLU A 330 5.20 1.70 0.15
CA GLU A 330 4.63 0.40 0.46
C GLU A 330 4.67 0.11 1.96
N GLY A 331 3.59 -0.44 2.48
CA GLY A 331 3.56 -0.98 3.83
C GLY A 331 4.40 -2.26 3.92
N PHE A 332 3.94 -3.34 3.27
CA PHE A 332 4.72 -4.58 3.14
C PHE A 332 5.34 -4.75 1.76
N GLY A 333 4.60 -4.45 0.67
CA GLY A 333 5.10 -4.53 -0.70
C GLY A 333 5.01 -5.93 -1.32
N TYR A 334 3.83 -6.54 -1.35
CA TYR A 334 3.65 -7.86 -1.96
C TYR A 334 4.22 -7.98 -3.37
N ALA A 335 4.10 -6.94 -4.21
CA ALA A 335 4.66 -6.91 -5.55
C ALA A 335 6.20 -7.04 -5.61
N LEU A 336 6.88 -6.81 -4.48
CA LEU A 336 8.33 -6.95 -4.34
C LEU A 336 8.75 -8.33 -3.81
N TYR A 337 7.79 -9.16 -3.36
CA TYR A 337 8.07 -10.48 -2.76
C TYR A 337 7.40 -11.64 -3.47
N GLU A 338 6.13 -11.50 -3.85
CA GLU A 338 5.37 -12.61 -4.46
C GLU A 338 5.99 -13.14 -5.75
N PRO A 339 6.49 -12.30 -6.68
CA PRO A 339 7.08 -12.79 -7.92
C PRO A 339 8.19 -13.81 -7.71
N TRP A 340 9.04 -13.61 -6.69
CA TRP A 340 10.11 -14.56 -6.37
C TRP A 340 9.60 -15.96 -6.04
N ALA A 341 8.44 -16.06 -5.36
CA ALA A 341 7.84 -17.36 -5.06
C ALA A 341 7.45 -18.12 -6.34
N TYR A 342 7.13 -17.39 -7.42
CA TYR A 342 6.81 -17.92 -8.75
C TYR A 342 8.05 -18.07 -9.64
N GLY A 343 9.25 -17.85 -9.14
CA GLY A 343 10.48 -17.92 -9.93
C GLY A 343 10.59 -16.79 -10.96
N LYS A 344 10.04 -15.62 -10.67
CA LYS A 344 10.10 -14.45 -11.55
C LYS A 344 10.97 -13.35 -10.95
N ALA A 345 11.77 -12.73 -11.79
CA ALA A 345 12.52 -11.52 -11.41
C ALA A 345 11.57 -10.35 -11.13
N VAL A 346 12.01 -9.44 -10.27
CA VAL A 346 11.35 -8.16 -10.03
C VAL A 346 12.26 -7.04 -10.52
N ARG A 347 11.71 -6.13 -11.31
CA ARG A 347 12.36 -4.92 -11.81
C ARG A 347 11.59 -3.69 -11.35
N GLY A 348 12.18 -2.51 -11.53
CA GLY A 348 11.55 -1.24 -11.22
C GLY A 348 12.11 -0.56 -9.98
N ARG A 349 11.27 0.05 -9.18
CA ARG A 349 11.63 0.96 -8.10
C ARG A 349 11.63 0.28 -6.73
N VAL A 350 12.63 0.62 -5.91
CA VAL A 350 12.56 0.43 -4.45
C VAL A 350 11.82 1.63 -3.85
N PRO A 351 10.71 1.43 -3.14
CA PRO A 351 10.03 2.53 -2.46
C PRO A 351 10.93 3.27 -1.47
N ALA A 352 10.67 4.56 -1.26
CA ALA A 352 11.46 5.36 -0.34
C ALA A 352 11.43 4.77 1.09
N GLY A 353 12.61 4.68 1.71
CA GLY A 353 12.77 4.10 3.06
C GLY A 353 12.48 2.60 3.16
N PHE A 354 12.21 1.92 2.05
CA PHE A 354 11.94 0.48 2.03
C PHE A 354 13.24 -0.31 2.21
N SER A 355 13.19 -1.34 3.04
CA SER A 355 14.25 -2.34 3.18
C SER A 355 13.65 -3.74 3.00
N PHE A 356 14.30 -4.56 2.19
CA PHE A 356 13.88 -5.93 1.99
C PHE A 356 13.96 -6.76 3.27
N GLN A 357 12.93 -7.59 3.48
CA GLN A 357 12.83 -8.47 4.62
C GLN A 357 13.19 -9.91 4.20
N GLY A 358 13.45 -10.77 5.19
CA GLY A 358 13.71 -12.18 4.91
C GLY A 358 15.02 -12.46 4.16
N GLY A 359 15.92 -11.48 4.05
CA GLY A 359 17.20 -11.62 3.35
C GLY A 359 17.08 -11.55 1.82
N ILE A 360 16.00 -10.98 1.29
CA ILE A 360 15.80 -10.84 -0.16
C ILE A 360 16.82 -9.86 -0.74
N ASP A 361 17.43 -10.26 -1.85
CA ASP A 361 18.30 -9.42 -2.65
C ASP A 361 17.48 -8.61 -3.66
N GLY A 362 17.44 -7.29 -3.45
CA GLY A 362 16.74 -6.33 -4.30
C GLY A 362 17.58 -5.82 -5.49
N GLY A 363 18.69 -6.47 -5.83
CA GLY A 363 19.50 -6.09 -7.00
C GLY A 363 18.66 -6.05 -8.28
N GLY A 364 18.96 -5.11 -9.16
CA GLY A 364 18.19 -4.84 -10.38
C GLY A 364 16.99 -3.92 -10.18
N LEU A 365 16.80 -3.36 -8.97
CA LEU A 365 15.85 -2.31 -8.70
C LEU A 365 16.56 -0.96 -8.55
N TYR A 366 15.92 0.11 -9.02
CA TYR A 366 16.44 1.47 -8.92
C TYR A 366 15.72 2.26 -7.80
N ARG A 367 16.32 3.35 -7.37
CA ARG A 367 15.73 4.30 -6.38
C ARG A 367 15.19 5.55 -7.03
N VAL A 368 15.80 5.97 -8.13
CA VAL A 368 15.52 7.20 -8.86
C VAL A 368 15.43 6.87 -10.34
N LEU A 369 14.39 7.34 -11.01
CA LEU A 369 14.27 7.32 -12.48
C LEU A 369 14.34 8.77 -12.96
N PRO A 370 15.54 9.25 -13.34
CA PRO A 370 15.75 10.64 -13.66
C PRO A 370 15.15 11.00 -15.01
N VAL A 371 14.46 12.14 -15.07
CA VAL A 371 13.97 12.76 -16.30
C VAL A 371 14.41 14.22 -16.36
N PRO A 372 14.64 14.80 -17.57
CA PRO A 372 15.00 16.19 -17.70
C PRO A 372 13.90 17.12 -17.20
N ILE A 373 14.29 18.15 -16.45
CA ILE A 373 13.34 19.12 -15.87
C ILE A 373 12.66 19.96 -16.96
N GLU A 374 13.34 20.23 -18.06
CA GLU A 374 12.82 20.96 -19.20
C GLU A 374 11.71 20.24 -19.98
N TRP A 375 11.43 18.98 -19.61
CA TRP A 375 10.32 18.22 -20.21
C TRP A 375 8.98 18.50 -19.54
N ILE A 376 8.98 19.24 -18.44
CA ILE A 376 7.79 19.53 -17.64
C ILE A 376 7.67 21.01 -17.31
N ASP A 377 6.50 21.43 -16.88
CA ASP A 377 6.28 22.74 -16.27
C ASP A 377 6.78 22.73 -14.81
N ALA A 378 8.08 23.04 -14.64
CA ALA A 378 8.75 23.04 -13.34
C ALA A 378 8.11 24.05 -12.38
N ALA A 379 7.79 25.25 -12.85
CA ALA A 379 7.18 26.29 -12.03
C ALA A 379 5.78 25.89 -11.49
N ARG A 380 4.99 25.19 -12.31
CA ARG A 380 3.72 24.63 -11.85
C ARG A 380 3.94 23.52 -10.81
N LEU A 381 4.94 22.67 -11.03
CA LEU A 381 5.27 21.60 -10.10
C LEU A 381 5.67 22.16 -8.73
N GLU A 382 6.55 23.15 -8.69
CA GLU A 382 7.00 23.84 -7.48
C GLU A 382 5.84 24.47 -6.71
N ARG A 383 4.97 25.24 -7.41
CA ARG A 383 3.77 25.82 -6.80
C ARG A 383 2.84 24.75 -6.22
N ASN A 384 2.70 23.60 -6.88
CA ASN A 384 1.89 22.51 -6.39
C ASN A 384 2.49 21.89 -5.12
N TYR A 385 3.81 21.75 -5.07
CA TYR A 385 4.53 21.27 -3.88
C TYR A 385 4.44 22.23 -2.72
N TYR A 386 4.66 23.53 -2.95
CA TYR A 386 4.54 24.58 -1.93
C TYR A 386 3.13 24.60 -1.32
N ARG A 387 2.11 24.59 -2.16
CA ARG A 387 0.71 24.54 -1.72
C ARG A 387 0.44 23.28 -0.88
N TYR A 388 0.94 22.15 -1.33
CA TYR A 388 0.80 20.89 -0.63
C TYR A 388 1.43 20.92 0.75
N ILE A 389 2.63 21.42 0.87
CA ILE A 389 3.36 21.50 2.15
C ILE A 389 2.61 22.42 3.12
N ASN A 390 2.20 23.60 2.68
CA ASN A 390 1.48 24.55 3.51
C ASN A 390 0.11 24.03 3.98
N GLU A 391 -0.58 23.25 3.13
CA GLU A 391 -1.82 22.61 3.53
C GLU A 391 -1.62 21.45 4.53
N CYS A 392 -0.53 20.69 4.36
CA CYS A 392 -0.26 19.55 5.20
C CYS A 392 0.43 19.92 6.51
N PHE A 393 1.26 20.94 6.49
CA PHE A 393 2.18 21.34 7.56
C PHE A 393 2.14 22.85 7.81
N PRO A 394 0.97 23.42 8.14
CA PRO A 394 0.94 24.81 8.57
C PRO A 394 1.86 24.93 9.78
N GLY A 395 2.75 25.88 9.74
CA GLY A 395 3.76 26.15 10.76
C GLY A 395 5.15 25.58 10.50
N GLN A 396 5.34 24.64 9.58
CA GLN A 396 6.69 24.15 9.26
C GLN A 396 7.49 25.15 8.41
N TRP A 397 6.79 26.01 7.70
CA TRP A 397 7.33 27.07 6.85
C TRP A 397 6.77 28.44 7.25
N ASP A 398 6.35 28.61 8.53
CA ASP A 398 5.88 29.89 9.04
C ASP A 398 7.02 30.91 8.95
N GLY A 399 6.76 31.99 8.19
CA GLY A 399 7.74 33.02 7.91
C GLY A 399 8.65 32.78 6.69
N ALA A 400 8.64 31.59 6.09
CA ALA A 400 9.34 31.31 4.84
C ALA A 400 8.50 31.73 3.63
N THR A 401 9.13 32.37 2.67
CA THR A 401 8.50 32.78 1.41
C THR A 401 8.39 31.60 0.44
N PHE A 402 7.62 31.80 -0.64
CA PHE A 402 7.62 30.85 -1.76
C PHE A 402 9.03 30.70 -2.37
N GLU A 403 9.80 31.77 -2.36
CA GLU A 403 11.17 31.79 -2.89
C GLU A 403 12.11 30.91 -2.07
N ASP A 404 12.07 31.03 -0.72
CA ASP A 404 12.85 30.15 0.17
C ASP A 404 12.52 28.67 -0.08
N PHE A 405 11.23 28.38 -0.30
CA PHE A 405 10.80 27.03 -0.65
C PHE A 405 11.36 26.60 -2.01
N ARG A 406 11.31 27.47 -3.02
CA ARG A 406 11.80 27.17 -4.36
C ARG A 406 13.28 26.84 -4.35
N GLU A 407 14.10 27.64 -3.68
CA GLU A 407 15.52 27.37 -3.52
C GLU A 407 15.79 26.01 -2.83
N ALA A 408 15.06 25.72 -1.74
CA ALA A 408 15.17 24.44 -1.05
C ALA A 408 14.74 23.28 -1.94
N PHE A 409 13.68 23.44 -2.74
CA PHE A 409 13.17 22.45 -3.68
C PHE A 409 14.18 22.20 -4.80
N GLU A 410 14.67 23.24 -5.46
CA GLU A 410 15.68 23.14 -6.51
C GLU A 410 16.93 22.41 -6.01
N ARG A 411 17.47 22.84 -4.88
CA ARG A 411 18.68 22.21 -4.28
C ARG A 411 18.50 20.75 -3.90
N THR A 412 17.28 20.35 -3.46
CA THR A 412 17.03 19.01 -2.88
C THR A 412 16.44 18.04 -3.87
N VAL A 413 15.60 18.53 -4.79
CA VAL A 413 14.77 17.70 -5.68
C VAL A 413 15.33 17.67 -7.10
N ILE A 414 15.90 18.78 -7.57
CA ILE A 414 16.49 18.90 -8.91
C ILE A 414 18.00 18.70 -8.81
N THR A 415 18.49 17.67 -9.45
CA THR A 415 19.93 17.36 -9.47
C THR A 415 20.46 17.47 -10.89
N LYS A 416 21.29 18.47 -11.17
CA LYS A 416 21.90 18.69 -12.51
C LYS A 416 20.87 18.73 -13.65
N GLY A 417 19.79 19.48 -13.47
CA GLY A 417 18.71 19.58 -14.46
C GLY A 417 17.81 18.35 -14.59
N LEU A 418 17.92 17.40 -13.66
CA LEU A 418 17.14 16.16 -13.67
C LEU A 418 16.26 16.08 -12.41
N ILE A 419 15.07 15.54 -12.59
CA ILE A 419 14.14 15.24 -11.51
C ILE A 419 13.74 13.77 -11.53
N ASP A 420 13.46 13.18 -10.38
CA ASP A 420 12.92 11.81 -10.34
C ASP A 420 11.49 11.78 -10.89
N PHE A 421 11.19 10.89 -11.83
CA PHE A 421 9.86 10.71 -12.41
C PHE A 421 8.78 10.52 -11.33
N ALA A 422 9.10 9.89 -10.21
CA ALA A 422 8.19 9.70 -9.08
C ALA A 422 7.87 11.00 -8.32
N MET A 423 8.60 12.08 -8.58
CA MET A 423 8.34 13.41 -8.02
C MET A 423 7.33 14.20 -8.85
N LEU A 424 7.01 13.76 -10.07
CA LEU A 424 6.10 14.44 -10.97
C LEU A 424 4.64 14.25 -10.52
N ASP A 425 3.84 15.28 -10.71
CA ASP A 425 2.38 15.13 -10.66
C ASP A 425 1.88 14.34 -11.88
N GLN A 426 0.59 13.99 -11.88
CA GLN A 426 -0.01 13.18 -12.94
C GLN A 426 0.13 13.82 -14.33
N ASP A 427 0.03 15.14 -14.42
CA ASP A 427 0.14 15.86 -15.70
C ASP A 427 1.58 15.83 -16.20
N GLY A 428 2.56 16.07 -15.33
CA GLY A 428 3.98 15.97 -15.65
C GLY A 428 4.37 14.55 -16.08
N GLN A 429 3.83 13.52 -15.42
CA GLN A 429 4.05 12.13 -15.81
C GLN A 429 3.52 11.82 -17.21
N LEU A 430 2.29 12.28 -17.51
CA LEU A 430 1.71 12.10 -18.85
C LEU A 430 2.48 12.87 -19.92
N ALA A 431 2.95 14.08 -19.63
CA ALA A 431 3.76 14.88 -20.57
C ALA A 431 5.08 14.18 -20.91
N VAL A 432 5.77 13.65 -19.91
CA VAL A 432 7.01 12.87 -20.12
C VAL A 432 6.76 11.62 -20.96
N LEU A 433 5.71 10.85 -20.65
CA LEU A 433 5.34 9.66 -21.43
C LEU A 433 5.00 10.00 -22.87
N ASP A 434 4.23 11.07 -23.09
CA ASP A 434 3.82 11.52 -24.42
C ASP A 434 5.01 11.92 -25.28
N ARG A 435 5.96 12.64 -24.69
CA ARG A 435 7.20 13.06 -25.36
C ARG A 435 8.07 11.87 -25.74
N LEU A 436 8.29 10.94 -24.82
CA LEU A 436 9.10 9.74 -25.08
C LEU A 436 8.50 8.84 -26.13
N ALA A 437 7.17 8.65 -26.10
CA ALA A 437 6.49 7.84 -27.09
C ALA A 437 6.44 8.52 -28.48
N ALA A 438 6.42 9.85 -28.55
CA ALA A 438 6.51 10.59 -29.81
C ALA A 438 7.88 10.45 -30.49
N ALA A 439 8.95 10.32 -29.72
CA ALA A 439 10.33 10.17 -30.22
C ALA A 439 10.65 8.76 -30.78
N GLY A 440 9.64 7.91 -30.99
CA GLY A 440 9.80 6.62 -31.67
C GLY A 440 10.50 5.53 -30.86
N ASN A 441 10.16 5.38 -29.57
CA ASN A 441 10.72 4.37 -28.65
C ASN A 441 12.25 4.47 -28.39
N VAL A 442 12.93 5.48 -28.90
CA VAL A 442 14.31 5.78 -28.53
C VAL A 442 14.29 6.57 -27.22
N ALA A 443 13.94 5.90 -26.12
CA ALA A 443 14.27 6.44 -24.80
C ALA A 443 15.77 6.73 -24.80
N GLU A 444 16.15 8.00 -24.51
CA GLU A 444 17.56 8.37 -24.53
C GLU A 444 18.41 7.34 -23.76
N PRO A 445 19.42 6.72 -24.38
CA PRO A 445 20.23 5.70 -23.71
C PRO A 445 20.81 6.15 -22.37
N ARG A 446 20.99 7.45 -22.19
CA ARG A 446 21.45 8.07 -20.93
C ARG A 446 20.47 7.90 -19.77
N MET A 447 19.16 8.03 -20.00
CA MET A 447 18.14 7.81 -18.97
C MET A 447 18.13 6.37 -18.49
N VAL A 448 18.16 5.42 -19.44
CA VAL A 448 18.21 4.00 -19.14
C VAL A 448 19.50 3.67 -18.38
N ARG A 449 20.65 4.14 -18.83
CA ARG A 449 21.95 3.94 -18.16
C ARG A 449 21.95 4.42 -16.71
N ARG A 450 21.36 5.59 -16.43
CA ARG A 450 21.28 6.12 -15.06
C ARG A 450 20.30 5.35 -14.19
N ALA A 451 19.12 5.00 -14.73
CA ALA A 451 18.11 4.23 -14.00
C ALA A 451 18.63 2.84 -13.58
N TRP A 452 19.46 2.22 -14.40
CA TRP A 452 19.97 0.85 -14.21
C TRP A 452 21.45 0.79 -13.78
N GLY A 453 21.98 1.86 -13.21
CA GLY A 453 23.35 1.91 -12.71
C GLY A 453 24.42 1.71 -13.81
N GLY A 454 24.12 2.20 -15.02
CA GLY A 454 25.02 2.11 -16.19
C GLY A 454 24.91 0.82 -16.99
N ARG A 455 24.16 -0.17 -16.54
CA ARG A 455 23.83 -1.37 -17.31
C ARG A 455 22.58 -1.13 -18.13
N VAL A 456 22.74 -0.80 -19.39
CA VAL A 456 21.66 -0.90 -20.37
C VAL A 456 21.57 -2.37 -20.74
N PRO A 457 20.42 -3.03 -20.56
CA PRO A 457 20.25 -4.38 -21.07
C PRO A 457 20.50 -4.36 -22.58
N ALA A 458 21.42 -5.20 -23.08
CA ALA A 458 21.68 -5.32 -24.51
C ALA A 458 20.46 -5.91 -25.24
N GLY A 459 19.57 -6.57 -24.51
CA GLY A 459 18.31 -7.11 -25.00
C GLY A 459 17.39 -7.55 -23.86
N PRO A 460 16.18 -8.01 -24.16
CA PRO A 460 15.24 -8.56 -23.18
C PRO A 460 15.86 -9.67 -22.34
N GLU A 461 16.73 -10.49 -22.93
CA GLU A 461 17.36 -11.64 -22.30
C GLU A 461 18.27 -11.25 -21.13
N ASP A 462 19.10 -10.23 -21.29
CA ASP A 462 19.96 -9.71 -20.22
C ASP A 462 19.19 -9.13 -19.03
N THR A 463 17.96 -8.67 -19.28
CA THR A 463 17.09 -8.05 -18.25
C THR A 463 16.41 -9.10 -17.41
N PHE A 464 16.19 -10.30 -17.95
CA PHE A 464 15.36 -11.33 -17.34
C PHE A 464 16.16 -12.47 -16.70
N ASP A 465 17.43 -12.67 -17.09
CA ASP A 465 18.22 -13.84 -16.72
C ASP A 465 19.19 -13.58 -15.55
N ASP A 466 18.64 -13.46 -14.36
CA ASP A 466 19.43 -13.66 -13.13
C ASP A 466 18.90 -14.86 -12.36
N ARG A 467 19.03 -16.04 -12.96
CA ARG A 467 18.54 -17.32 -12.41
C ARG A 467 19.07 -17.56 -11.01
N GLY A 468 20.36 -17.30 -10.78
CA GLY A 468 20.97 -17.47 -9.48
C GLY A 468 20.31 -16.61 -8.38
N ARG A 469 20.00 -15.35 -8.69
CA ARG A 469 19.28 -14.45 -7.76
C ARG A 469 17.83 -14.86 -7.60
N ILE A 470 17.15 -15.21 -8.68
CA ILE A 470 15.76 -15.71 -8.64
C ILE A 470 15.67 -16.90 -7.71
N ASP A 471 16.52 -17.89 -7.85
CA ASP A 471 16.51 -19.11 -7.02
C ASP A 471 16.88 -18.83 -5.56
N ARG A 472 17.88 -17.98 -5.31
CA ARG A 472 18.20 -17.54 -3.94
C ARG A 472 17.02 -16.83 -3.29
N ASN A 473 16.41 -15.88 -3.97
CA ASN A 473 15.27 -15.13 -3.45
C ASN A 473 14.04 -16.00 -3.28
N ARG A 474 13.76 -16.91 -4.20
CA ARG A 474 12.68 -17.90 -4.08
C ARG A 474 12.83 -18.74 -2.82
N ARG A 475 14.01 -19.32 -2.59
CA ARG A 475 14.28 -20.08 -1.35
C ARG A 475 14.08 -19.24 -0.10
N ARG A 476 14.55 -17.99 -0.09
CA ARG A 476 14.41 -17.05 1.02
C ARG A 476 12.95 -16.68 1.31
N VAL A 477 12.17 -16.36 0.27
CA VAL A 477 10.72 -16.06 0.41
C VAL A 477 9.98 -17.27 0.98
N LEU A 478 10.16 -18.45 0.38
CA LEU A 478 9.47 -19.67 0.79
C LEU A 478 9.84 -20.12 2.21
N ARG A 479 11.05 -19.82 2.68
CA ARG A 479 11.50 -20.13 4.04
C ARG A 479 11.07 -19.06 5.05
N ASN A 480 11.39 -17.79 4.79
CA ASN A 480 11.35 -16.72 5.76
C ASN A 480 10.02 -15.94 5.78
N LEU A 481 9.29 -15.96 4.66
CA LEU A 481 7.99 -15.31 4.50
C LEU A 481 6.86 -16.34 4.26
N SER A 482 7.06 -17.59 4.64
CA SER A 482 6.06 -18.66 4.54
C SER A 482 4.96 -18.53 5.58
N GLY A 483 3.83 -19.21 5.34
CA GLY A 483 2.76 -19.31 6.32
C GLY A 483 3.21 -19.92 7.66
N ALA A 484 4.15 -20.87 7.64
CA ALA A 484 4.70 -21.46 8.86
C ALA A 484 5.56 -20.45 9.66
N ALA A 485 6.43 -19.69 8.97
CA ALA A 485 7.21 -18.62 9.60
C ALA A 485 6.30 -17.55 10.19
N PHE A 486 5.25 -17.17 9.44
CA PHE A 486 4.24 -16.25 9.90
C PHE A 486 3.51 -16.73 11.16
N ARG A 487 3.02 -17.99 11.19
CA ARG A 487 2.34 -18.55 12.38
C ARG A 487 3.19 -18.47 13.64
N ARG A 488 4.47 -18.88 13.56
CA ARG A 488 5.39 -18.77 14.70
C ARG A 488 5.57 -17.34 15.19
N ALA A 489 5.73 -16.40 14.26
CA ALA A 489 5.87 -14.98 14.59
C ALA A 489 4.54 -14.40 15.12
N PHE A 490 3.40 -14.74 14.53
CA PHE A 490 2.06 -14.33 14.96
C PHE A 490 1.77 -14.79 16.39
N GLN A 491 2.07 -16.05 16.71
CA GLN A 491 1.92 -16.56 18.08
C GLN A 491 2.74 -15.73 19.08
N ARG A 492 4.01 -15.42 18.76
CA ARG A 492 4.89 -14.64 19.65
C ARG A 492 4.49 -13.17 19.74
N GLN A 493 4.16 -12.54 18.60
CA GLN A 493 3.99 -11.10 18.51
C GLN A 493 2.54 -10.65 18.77
N VAL A 494 1.55 -11.52 18.60
CA VAL A 494 0.13 -11.16 18.72
C VAL A 494 -0.55 -11.94 19.86
N LEU A 495 -0.47 -13.27 19.85
CA LEU A 495 -1.30 -14.10 20.75
C LEU A 495 -0.70 -14.29 22.15
N ARG A 496 0.63 -14.20 22.32
CA ARG A 496 1.23 -14.23 23.66
C ARG A 496 1.06 -12.86 24.29
N GLY A 497 0.12 -12.76 25.23
CA GLY A 497 -0.02 -11.60 26.09
C GLY A 497 1.27 -11.40 26.90
N ARG A 498 1.80 -10.18 26.88
CA ARG A 498 2.86 -9.73 27.78
C ARG A 498 2.60 -8.26 28.10
N PRO A 499 2.96 -7.78 29.27
CA PRO A 499 2.90 -6.35 29.55
C PRO A 499 3.73 -5.57 28.51
N SER A 500 3.17 -4.48 28.03
CA SER A 500 3.88 -3.58 27.14
C SER A 500 4.94 -2.78 27.88
N ARG A 501 6.05 -2.55 27.19
CA ARG A 501 7.20 -1.78 27.70
C ARG A 501 7.34 -0.50 26.89
N HIS A 502 6.38 0.40 27.05
CA HIS A 502 6.52 1.76 26.48
C HIS A 502 7.60 2.54 27.21
N GLY A 503 8.29 3.43 26.50
CA GLY A 503 9.25 4.33 27.11
C GLY A 503 8.58 5.31 28.10
N HIS A 504 9.35 5.83 29.04
CA HIS A 504 8.86 6.84 29.99
C HIS A 504 8.43 8.13 29.26
N HIS A 505 9.08 8.44 28.15
CA HIS A 505 8.69 9.54 27.26
C HIS A 505 8.26 9.00 25.90
N VAL A 506 7.03 9.35 25.47
CA VAL A 506 6.51 8.99 24.17
C VAL A 506 6.29 10.24 23.32
N ASP A 507 7.08 10.37 22.25
CA ASP A 507 6.99 11.45 21.27
C ASP A 507 6.51 10.95 19.91
N THR A 508 5.20 11.04 19.65
CA THR A 508 4.62 10.71 18.33
C THR A 508 4.91 11.79 17.27
N GLY A 509 5.43 12.95 17.65
CA GLY A 509 5.91 13.98 16.73
C GLY A 509 7.05 13.50 15.83
N VAL A 510 7.77 12.46 16.27
CA VAL A 510 8.78 11.76 15.44
C VAL A 510 8.21 11.30 14.10
N PHE A 511 6.94 10.86 14.03
CA PHE A 511 6.32 10.43 12.78
C PHE A 511 6.18 11.61 11.81
N MET A 512 5.72 12.76 12.29
CA MET A 512 5.61 13.98 11.49
C MET A 512 6.99 14.40 10.98
N LYS A 513 7.97 14.52 11.87
CA LYS A 513 9.35 14.90 11.52
C LYS A 513 9.95 13.96 10.46
N TYR A 514 9.69 12.67 10.55
CA TYR A 514 10.24 11.68 9.61
C TYR A 514 9.59 11.76 8.23
N PHE A 515 8.25 11.83 8.16
CA PHE A 515 7.54 11.75 6.88
C PHE A 515 7.50 13.08 6.12
N HIS A 516 7.84 14.19 6.76
CA HIS A 516 7.60 15.53 6.23
C HIS A 516 8.87 16.37 6.01
N THR A 517 9.97 15.71 5.74
CA THR A 517 11.15 16.37 5.20
C THR A 517 10.99 16.61 3.70
N VAL A 518 11.65 17.64 3.15
CA VAL A 518 11.67 17.93 1.71
C VAL A 518 12.11 16.69 0.90
N GLN A 519 12.98 15.86 1.46
CA GLN A 519 13.43 14.61 0.87
C GLN A 519 12.35 13.51 0.79
N GLN A 520 11.30 13.59 1.63
CA GLN A 520 10.18 12.64 1.66
C GLN A 520 8.97 13.09 0.83
N ILE A 521 9.05 14.24 0.19
CA ILE A 521 7.98 14.83 -0.65
C ILE A 521 7.56 13.93 -1.84
N ARG A 522 8.30 12.87 -2.14
CA ARG A 522 7.87 11.76 -3.05
C ARG A 522 6.47 11.24 -2.76
N LEU A 523 5.90 11.65 -1.65
CA LEU A 523 4.57 11.33 -1.19
C LEU A 523 3.44 12.08 -1.93
N LEU A 524 3.73 13.09 -2.76
CA LEU A 524 2.69 13.74 -3.58
C LEU A 524 1.93 12.74 -4.46
N GLN A 525 2.64 11.78 -5.01
CA GLN A 525 2.02 10.68 -5.76
C GLN A 525 1.23 9.73 -4.85
N ALA A 526 1.73 9.50 -3.62
CA ALA A 526 1.07 8.63 -2.66
C ALA A 526 -0.24 9.21 -2.11
N SER A 527 -0.27 10.52 -1.87
CA SER A 527 -1.43 11.18 -1.24
C SER A 527 -2.65 11.25 -2.15
N GLY A 528 -2.45 11.12 -3.44
CA GLY A 528 -3.55 11.21 -4.38
C GLY A 528 -4.18 12.61 -4.45
N THR A 529 -3.53 13.65 -3.99
CA THR A 529 -4.04 15.02 -4.02
C THR A 529 -3.58 15.77 -5.26
N ALA A 530 -4.43 15.82 -6.28
CA ALA A 530 -4.60 17.11 -6.93
C ALA A 530 -5.28 18.00 -5.89
N VAL A 531 -4.67 19.10 -5.54
CA VAL A 531 -5.37 20.15 -4.81
C VAL A 531 -6.59 20.48 -5.65
N ALA A 532 -7.80 20.25 -5.14
CA ALA A 532 -8.99 20.76 -5.79
C ALA A 532 -8.77 22.25 -6.00
N PRO A 533 -9.11 22.81 -7.17
CA PRO A 533 -9.01 24.25 -7.37
C PRO A 533 -9.70 24.91 -6.20
N GLY A 534 -8.94 25.71 -5.44
CA GLY A 534 -9.39 26.29 -4.19
C GLY A 534 -10.74 26.97 -4.41
N ARG A 535 -11.65 26.82 -3.48
CA ARG A 535 -12.80 27.72 -3.39
C ARG A 535 -12.24 29.15 -3.48
N LYS A 536 -12.73 29.88 -4.48
CA LYS A 536 -12.39 31.29 -4.70
C LYS A 536 -12.47 32.05 -3.37
N GLY A 537 -11.35 32.54 -2.88
CA GLY A 537 -11.35 33.33 -1.67
C GLY A 537 -10.00 33.41 -0.97
N ARG A 538 -8.97 33.82 -1.68
CA ARG A 538 -7.86 34.69 -1.24
C ARG A 538 -6.97 34.90 -2.46
N LYS A 539 -6.96 36.13 -2.95
CA LYS A 539 -6.01 36.56 -3.98
C LYS A 539 -4.60 36.37 -3.43
N ILE A 540 -3.79 35.61 -4.14
CA ILE A 540 -2.35 35.58 -3.93
C ILE A 540 -1.82 36.89 -4.53
N PRO A 541 -0.97 37.65 -3.82
CA PRO A 541 -0.28 38.80 -4.46
C PRO A 541 0.53 38.29 -5.66
N ALA A 542 0.57 39.11 -6.69
CA ALA A 542 1.27 38.86 -7.94
C ALA A 542 2.77 38.73 -7.74
#